data_6ae2c4752847daca0331682988169cbc
#
_entry.id   6ae2c4752847daca0331682988169cbc
#
_cell.length_a   1.000
_cell.length_b   1.000
_cell.length_c   1.000
_cell.angle_alpha   90.00
_cell.angle_beta   90.00
_cell.angle_gamma   90.00
#
_symmetry.space_group_name_H-M   'P 1'
#
loop_
_entity.id
_entity.type
_entity.pdbx_description
1 polymer ?
#
loop_
_entity_poly.entity_id
_entity_poly.type
_entity_poly.pdbx_seq_one_letter_code
_entity_poly.pdbx_strand_id
1 'polypeptide(L)'
;MFIRYILLVILISFNLIASTALDRVYYVDSKNINLKTILPTAKQDIELFSISETKHTKKVRAKELLLLLKHHGYDSFTSKYSYIKFIQKSPIDTSKIEHTIKQYYEEHYPNIDIMSLHVEPRSYLKFMPEVYTVKIKKNNFLQKDGVISIKTAKNKKIFFNYTIRASITIFVSRMKIRKDTEMSVINVKQKRVILDKFRAIPYQEIEAGMYQAKHHISENKVITIRDISDLSLVRRKSEVSINMDRDNIDISFSAKALQNGKLNDIIKVQKSNGKIIKVTVTGRNTAEVR
;
A
#
# COMPACT_ATOMS: atom_id res chain seq x y z
N MET A 1 -33.15 -39.97 56.31
CA MET A 1 -33.33 -38.50 56.46
C MET A 1 -32.27 -37.82 55.58
N PHE A 2 -32.65 -37.52 54.32
CA PHE A 2 -31.72 -36.93 53.31
C PHE A 2 -31.96 -35.44 53.20
N ILE A 3 -30.99 -34.63 53.64
CA ILE A 3 -31.02 -33.17 53.52
C ILE A 3 -30.50 -32.83 52.11
N ARG A 4 -31.40 -32.36 51.22
CA ARG A 4 -31.08 -31.81 49.90
C ARG A 4 -30.58 -30.39 50.08
N TYR A 5 -29.30 -30.12 49.84
CA TYR A 5 -28.76 -28.76 49.67
C TYR A 5 -29.09 -28.27 48.26
N ILE A 6 -29.99 -27.27 48.17
CA ILE A 6 -30.24 -26.51 46.94
C ILE A 6 -29.18 -25.46 46.89
N LEU A 7 -28.23 -25.62 45.94
CA LEU A 7 -27.20 -24.62 45.62
C LEU A 7 -27.83 -23.58 44.68
N LEU A 8 -28.19 -22.42 45.24
CA LEU A 8 -28.70 -21.29 44.45
C LEU A 8 -27.52 -20.58 43.76
N VAL A 9 -27.31 -20.92 42.48
CA VAL A 9 -26.31 -20.23 41.63
C VAL A 9 -26.91 -18.90 41.19
N ILE A 10 -26.53 -17.81 41.84
CA ILE A 10 -26.83 -16.44 41.38
C ILE A 10 -25.92 -16.14 40.18
N LEU A 11 -26.47 -16.23 38.96
CA LEU A 11 -25.87 -15.75 37.75
C LEU A 11 -25.86 -14.21 37.77
N ILE A 12 -24.78 -13.63 38.28
CA ILE A 12 -24.53 -12.19 38.13
C ILE A 12 -24.11 -11.98 36.66
N SER A 13 -25.05 -11.57 35.84
CA SER A 13 -24.78 -11.10 34.50
C SER A 13 -23.98 -9.78 34.57
N PHE A 14 -22.67 -9.86 34.51
CA PHE A 14 -21.85 -8.68 34.27
C PHE A 14 -22.16 -8.17 32.84
N ASN A 15 -23.01 -7.15 32.75
CA ASN A 15 -23.11 -6.34 31.56
C ASN A 15 -21.75 -5.66 31.37
N LEU A 16 -20.86 -6.24 30.55
CA LEU A 16 -19.67 -5.56 30.02
C LEU A 16 -20.21 -4.37 29.21
N ILE A 17 -20.27 -3.21 29.80
CA ILE A 17 -20.55 -1.96 29.10
C ILE A 17 -19.27 -1.69 28.25
N ALA A 18 -19.29 -2.10 27.00
CA ALA A 18 -18.21 -1.81 26.08
C ALA A 18 -18.08 -0.29 25.93
N SER A 19 -16.96 0.25 26.40
CA SER A 19 -16.65 1.67 26.26
C SER A 19 -16.45 2.02 24.79
N THR A 20 -17.22 2.95 24.26
CA THR A 20 -17.12 3.44 22.89
C THR A 20 -16.14 4.62 22.84
N ALA A 21 -15.01 4.47 22.13
CA ALA A 21 -14.05 5.54 21.97
C ALA A 21 -14.53 6.56 20.93
N LEU A 22 -14.50 7.85 21.27
CA LEU A 22 -14.78 8.92 20.31
C LEU A 22 -13.68 9.03 19.26
N ASP A 23 -14.09 9.23 18.01
CA ASP A 23 -13.18 9.56 16.92
C ASP A 23 -12.68 11.01 17.02
N ARG A 24 -11.52 11.26 16.43
CA ARG A 24 -10.92 12.60 16.41
C ARG A 24 -11.68 13.57 15.50
N VAL A 25 -12.31 13.03 14.45
CA VAL A 25 -12.98 13.80 13.41
C VAL A 25 -14.30 13.13 13.05
N TYR A 26 -15.36 13.91 13.01
CA TYR A 26 -16.67 13.52 12.49
C TYR A 26 -17.06 14.42 11.33
N TYR A 27 -17.68 13.82 10.32
CA TYR A 27 -18.23 14.54 9.17
C TYR A 27 -19.73 14.67 9.30
N VAL A 28 -20.25 15.87 9.07
CA VAL A 28 -21.67 16.22 9.18
C VAL A 28 -22.20 16.74 7.84
N ASP A 29 -23.42 16.40 7.51
CA ASP A 29 -24.05 16.82 6.26
C ASP A 29 -24.62 18.25 6.36
N SER A 30 -24.99 18.69 7.56
CA SER A 30 -25.53 20.01 7.87
C SER A 30 -24.65 20.74 8.88
N LYS A 31 -25.05 21.97 9.24
CA LYS A 31 -24.38 22.71 10.31
C LYS A 31 -24.78 22.25 11.70
N ASN A 32 -25.87 21.50 11.84
CA ASN A 32 -26.29 20.94 13.10
C ASN A 32 -25.52 19.62 13.33
N ILE A 33 -24.91 19.52 14.50
CA ILE A 33 -24.17 18.35 14.95
C ILE A 33 -25.06 17.57 15.88
N ASN A 34 -25.61 16.47 15.36
CA ASN A 34 -26.57 15.67 16.08
C ASN A 34 -25.93 14.44 16.74
N LEU A 35 -26.61 13.86 17.71
CA LEU A 35 -26.17 12.65 18.41
C LEU A 35 -25.93 11.49 17.47
N LYS A 36 -26.76 11.30 16.44
CA LYS A 36 -26.59 10.24 15.42
C LYS A 36 -25.31 10.38 14.59
N THR A 37 -24.70 11.55 14.55
CA THR A 37 -23.36 11.73 13.95
C THR A 37 -22.30 10.94 14.72
N ILE A 38 -22.44 10.83 16.04
CA ILE A 38 -21.49 10.14 16.92
C ILE A 38 -21.93 8.70 17.16
N LEU A 39 -23.23 8.50 17.35
CA LEU A 39 -23.88 7.22 17.60
C LEU A 39 -25.01 6.99 16.61
N PRO A 40 -24.75 6.40 15.42
CA PRO A 40 -25.77 6.16 14.39
C PRO A 40 -26.97 5.33 14.87
N THR A 41 -26.78 4.50 15.90
CA THR A 41 -27.79 3.65 16.52
C THR A 41 -28.62 4.32 17.59
N ALA A 42 -28.41 5.62 17.85
CA ALA A 42 -29.18 6.36 18.87
C ALA A 42 -30.68 6.35 18.54
N LYS A 43 -31.52 6.09 19.55
CA LYS A 43 -32.99 6.05 19.42
C LYS A 43 -33.55 7.41 19.04
N GLN A 44 -33.04 8.45 19.64
CA GLN A 44 -33.42 9.85 19.35
C GLN A 44 -32.25 10.61 18.76
N ASP A 45 -32.54 11.52 17.83
CA ASP A 45 -31.56 12.40 17.26
C ASP A 45 -31.63 13.77 17.92
N ILE A 46 -30.66 14.03 18.78
CA ILE A 46 -30.60 15.23 19.63
C ILE A 46 -29.52 16.13 19.06
N GLU A 47 -29.79 17.41 18.88
CA GLU A 47 -28.78 18.39 18.52
C GLU A 47 -27.83 18.63 19.69
N LEU A 48 -26.55 18.38 19.48
CA LEU A 48 -25.48 18.57 20.47
C LEU A 48 -24.83 19.95 20.34
N PHE A 49 -24.56 20.34 19.12
CA PHE A 49 -23.89 21.61 18.78
C PHE A 49 -24.31 22.08 17.39
N SER A 50 -24.04 23.37 17.10
CA SER A 50 -24.12 23.91 15.73
C SER A 50 -22.78 24.47 15.27
N ILE A 51 -22.51 24.40 13.96
CA ILE A 51 -21.41 25.08 13.29
C ILE A 51 -21.87 26.49 12.96
N SER A 52 -21.08 27.50 13.34
CA SER A 52 -21.38 28.90 13.03
C SER A 52 -21.62 29.12 11.52
N GLU A 53 -22.54 30.04 11.17
CA GLU A 53 -22.94 30.32 9.78
C GLU A 53 -21.78 30.61 8.82
N THR A 54 -20.75 31.29 9.32
CA THR A 54 -19.57 31.67 8.53
C THR A 54 -18.49 30.59 8.47
N LYS A 55 -18.67 29.46 9.20
CA LYS A 55 -17.67 28.39 9.30
C LYS A 55 -18.22 27.08 8.76
N HIS A 56 -17.33 26.17 8.43
CA HIS A 56 -17.65 24.79 7.99
C HIS A 56 -16.99 23.75 8.90
N THR A 57 -16.44 24.20 10.04
CA THR A 57 -15.83 23.31 11.03
C THR A 57 -16.11 23.82 12.43
N LYS A 58 -16.32 22.89 13.37
CA LYS A 58 -16.36 23.16 14.81
C LYS A 58 -15.39 22.27 15.54
N LYS A 59 -14.66 22.84 16.48
CA LYS A 59 -13.76 22.12 17.37
C LYS A 59 -14.32 22.21 18.79
N VAL A 60 -14.60 21.07 19.41
CA VAL A 60 -15.19 20.95 20.74
C VAL A 60 -14.18 20.28 21.66
N ARG A 61 -14.10 20.67 22.93
CA ARG A 61 -13.31 19.96 23.93
C ARG A 61 -13.93 18.59 24.19
N ALA A 62 -13.12 17.53 24.17
CA ALA A 62 -13.63 16.17 24.40
C ALA A 62 -14.35 16.03 25.73
N LYS A 63 -13.85 16.69 26.81
CA LYS A 63 -14.52 16.71 28.11
C LYS A 63 -15.94 17.31 28.05
N GLU A 64 -16.11 18.40 27.30
CA GLU A 64 -17.43 19.06 27.11
C GLU A 64 -18.40 18.11 26.40
N LEU A 65 -17.95 17.47 25.31
CA LEU A 65 -18.76 16.50 24.58
C LEU A 65 -19.12 15.28 25.44
N LEU A 66 -18.17 14.74 26.21
CA LEU A 66 -18.43 13.60 27.10
C LEU A 66 -19.44 13.95 28.21
N LEU A 67 -19.35 15.15 28.80
CA LEU A 67 -20.33 15.63 29.78
C LEU A 67 -21.71 15.76 29.16
N LEU A 68 -21.81 16.30 27.94
CA LEU A 68 -23.05 16.43 27.21
C LEU A 68 -23.67 15.07 26.88
N LEU A 69 -22.88 14.12 26.38
CA LEU A 69 -23.33 12.75 26.15
C LEU A 69 -23.83 12.07 27.43
N LYS A 70 -23.11 12.23 28.53
CA LYS A 70 -23.49 11.71 29.83
C LYS A 70 -24.84 12.31 30.33
N HIS A 71 -25.03 13.61 30.13
CA HIS A 71 -26.29 14.29 30.47
C HIS A 71 -27.49 13.70 29.70
N HIS A 72 -27.26 13.20 28.49
CA HIS A 72 -28.27 12.51 27.68
C HIS A 72 -28.33 10.99 27.92
N GLY A 73 -27.68 10.47 28.98
CA GLY A 73 -27.74 9.06 29.36
C GLY A 73 -26.76 8.15 28.64
N TYR A 74 -25.73 8.70 28.00
CA TYR A 74 -24.68 7.95 27.26
C TYR A 74 -23.37 8.01 28.04
N ASP A 75 -23.24 7.20 29.10
CA ASP A 75 -22.05 7.19 29.98
C ASP A 75 -20.85 6.38 29.46
N SER A 76 -21.05 5.54 28.46
CA SER A 76 -20.06 4.58 28.01
C SER A 76 -19.00 5.15 27.02
N PHE A 77 -19.04 6.46 26.75
CA PHE A 77 -18.09 7.08 25.84
C PHE A 77 -16.78 7.49 26.54
N THR A 78 -15.68 7.31 25.80
CA THR A 78 -14.33 7.73 26.21
C THR A 78 -13.62 8.47 25.08
N SER A 79 -12.58 9.23 25.40
CA SER A 79 -11.75 9.90 24.38
C SER A 79 -10.29 9.94 24.78
N LYS A 80 -9.42 9.57 23.88
CA LYS A 80 -7.97 9.78 23.97
C LYS A 80 -7.51 11.13 23.43
N TYR A 81 -8.42 11.91 22.85
CA TYR A 81 -8.16 13.21 22.26
C TYR A 81 -8.62 14.34 23.18
N SER A 82 -7.87 15.44 23.22
CA SER A 82 -8.27 16.64 23.95
C SER A 82 -9.41 17.41 23.25
N TYR A 83 -9.50 17.26 21.93
CA TYR A 83 -10.49 17.93 21.09
C TYR A 83 -11.02 17.00 20.02
N ILE A 84 -12.32 17.13 19.75
CA ILE A 84 -13.05 16.50 18.66
C ILE A 84 -13.38 17.57 17.62
N LYS A 85 -13.18 17.26 16.34
CA LYS A 85 -13.45 18.16 15.24
C LYS A 85 -14.63 17.67 14.42
N PHE A 86 -15.61 18.54 14.21
CA PHE A 86 -16.71 18.31 13.28
C PHE A 86 -16.48 19.11 12.02
N ILE A 87 -16.65 18.46 10.87
CA ILE A 87 -16.41 19.04 9.54
C ILE A 87 -17.66 18.88 8.71
N GLN A 88 -18.20 20.00 8.21
CA GLN A 88 -19.30 19.97 7.26
C GLN A 88 -18.80 19.40 5.92
N LYS A 89 -19.46 18.34 5.43
CA LYS A 89 -19.17 17.77 4.11
C LYS A 89 -19.50 18.79 3.02
N SER A 90 -18.68 18.81 2.00
CA SER A 90 -18.95 19.58 0.80
C SER A 90 -19.99 18.85 -0.06
N PRO A 91 -21.07 19.52 -0.51
CA PRO A 91 -22.10 18.93 -1.36
C PRO A 91 -21.65 18.88 -2.81
N ILE A 92 -20.57 18.14 -3.07
CA ILE A 92 -19.92 18.07 -4.39
C ILE A 92 -19.81 16.61 -4.86
N ASP A 93 -19.86 16.41 -6.16
CA ASP A 93 -19.58 15.11 -6.77
C ASP A 93 -18.08 14.93 -6.98
N THR A 94 -17.53 13.87 -6.38
CA THR A 94 -16.11 13.49 -6.48
C THR A 94 -15.87 12.29 -7.39
N SER A 95 -16.89 11.76 -8.05
CA SER A 95 -16.83 10.51 -8.84
C SER A 95 -15.73 10.51 -9.91
N LYS A 96 -15.54 11.63 -10.62
CA LYS A 96 -14.46 11.77 -11.61
C LYS A 96 -13.07 11.70 -10.98
N ILE A 97 -12.90 12.25 -9.78
CA ILE A 97 -11.65 12.20 -9.04
C ILE A 97 -11.41 10.77 -8.54
N GLU A 98 -12.44 10.14 -7.99
CA GLU A 98 -12.38 8.74 -7.52
C GLU A 98 -12.04 7.77 -8.65
N HIS A 99 -12.67 7.93 -9.81
CA HIS A 99 -12.35 7.12 -10.99
C HIS A 99 -10.87 7.28 -11.39
N THR A 100 -10.36 8.51 -11.44
CA THR A 100 -8.94 8.76 -11.75
C THR A 100 -7.99 8.14 -10.72
N ILE A 101 -8.36 8.15 -9.44
CA ILE A 101 -7.55 7.50 -8.39
C ILE A 101 -7.56 5.98 -8.58
N LYS A 102 -8.73 5.38 -8.83
CA LYS A 102 -8.86 3.93 -9.07
C LYS A 102 -7.98 3.49 -10.23
N GLN A 103 -8.12 4.12 -11.40
CA GLN A 103 -7.28 3.83 -12.56
C GLN A 103 -5.79 3.94 -12.24
N TYR A 104 -5.39 5.01 -11.54
CA TYR A 104 -3.99 5.20 -11.15
C TYR A 104 -3.44 4.07 -10.29
N TYR A 105 -4.23 3.53 -9.35
CA TYR A 105 -3.80 2.38 -8.54
C TYR A 105 -3.80 1.08 -9.33
N GLU A 106 -4.79 0.85 -10.19
CA GLU A 106 -4.90 -0.32 -11.08
C GLU A 106 -3.73 -0.41 -12.07
N GLU A 107 -3.27 0.71 -12.60
CA GLU A 107 -2.06 0.77 -13.45
C GLU A 107 -0.77 0.33 -12.74
N HIS A 108 -0.72 0.50 -11.41
CA HIS A 108 0.46 0.15 -10.60
C HIS A 108 0.35 -1.20 -9.88
N TYR A 109 -0.86 -1.70 -9.72
CA TYR A 109 -1.16 -2.98 -9.05
C TYR A 109 -2.20 -3.76 -9.86
N PRO A 110 -1.79 -4.59 -10.84
CA PRO A 110 -2.70 -5.32 -11.72
C PRO A 110 -3.74 -6.18 -10.99
N ASN A 111 -3.42 -6.67 -9.79
CA ASN A 111 -4.27 -7.54 -8.98
C ASN A 111 -4.83 -6.82 -7.73
N ILE A 112 -5.02 -5.50 -7.81
CA ILE A 112 -5.62 -4.74 -6.71
C ILE A 112 -7.12 -5.01 -6.63
N ASP A 113 -7.60 -5.15 -5.40
CA ASP A 113 -9.02 -5.21 -5.09
C ASP A 113 -9.37 -4.02 -4.19
N ILE A 114 -10.07 -3.05 -4.73
CA ILE A 114 -10.42 -1.80 -4.06
C ILE A 114 -11.76 -1.96 -3.34
N MET A 115 -11.72 -2.08 -2.03
CA MET A 115 -12.91 -2.26 -1.18
C MET A 115 -13.65 -0.94 -0.94
N SER A 116 -12.92 0.16 -0.74
CA SER A 116 -13.50 1.49 -0.57
C SER A 116 -12.50 2.58 -0.95
N LEU A 117 -13.02 3.69 -1.43
CA LEU A 117 -12.28 4.92 -1.71
C LEU A 117 -13.09 6.09 -1.17
N HIS A 118 -12.46 6.93 -0.37
CA HIS A 118 -13.04 8.15 0.17
C HIS A 118 -12.22 9.33 -0.29
N VAL A 119 -12.88 10.35 -0.84
CA VAL A 119 -12.26 11.58 -1.35
C VAL A 119 -12.97 12.78 -0.73
N GLU A 120 -12.20 13.70 -0.18
CA GLU A 120 -12.74 14.90 0.44
C GLU A 120 -11.90 16.15 0.11
N PRO A 121 -12.49 17.31 -0.11
CA PRO A 121 -11.75 18.53 -0.29
C PRO A 121 -11.10 18.98 1.03
N ARG A 122 -9.91 19.56 0.97
CA ARG A 122 -9.23 20.11 2.16
C ARG A 122 -9.92 21.35 2.73
N SER A 123 -10.65 22.06 1.88
CA SER A 123 -11.45 23.22 2.26
C SER A 123 -12.85 23.03 1.73
N TYR A 124 -13.86 23.54 2.45
CA TYR A 124 -15.24 23.44 2.02
C TYR A 124 -15.43 24.01 0.62
N LEU A 125 -16.13 23.27 -0.23
CA LEU A 125 -16.53 23.65 -1.59
C LEU A 125 -18.04 23.53 -1.69
N LYS A 126 -18.69 24.60 -2.11
CA LYS A 126 -20.12 24.60 -2.37
C LYS A 126 -20.42 23.96 -3.74
N PHE A 127 -19.52 24.15 -4.72
CA PHE A 127 -19.66 23.62 -6.08
C PHE A 127 -18.30 23.15 -6.60
N MET A 128 -18.32 22.13 -7.45
CA MET A 128 -17.14 21.74 -8.24
C MET A 128 -16.96 22.68 -9.43
N PRO A 129 -15.72 22.97 -9.85
CA PRO A 129 -15.46 23.62 -11.12
C PRO A 129 -16.00 22.76 -12.29
N GLU A 130 -16.61 23.39 -13.30
CA GLU A 130 -17.12 22.67 -14.48
C GLU A 130 -15.99 21.95 -15.25
N VAL A 131 -14.86 22.66 -15.44
CA VAL A 131 -13.71 22.14 -16.18
C VAL A 131 -12.48 22.08 -15.28
N TYR A 132 -11.94 20.89 -15.12
CA TYR A 132 -10.71 20.68 -14.37
C TYR A 132 -9.97 19.42 -14.80
N THR A 133 -8.67 19.37 -14.50
CA THR A 133 -7.81 18.18 -14.64
C THR A 133 -7.35 17.70 -13.28
N VAL A 134 -7.35 16.37 -13.07
CA VAL A 134 -6.85 15.75 -11.84
C VAL A 134 -5.34 15.56 -11.93
N LYS A 135 -4.61 15.87 -10.86
CA LYS A 135 -3.16 15.71 -10.74
C LYS A 135 -2.82 14.86 -9.53
N ILE A 136 -2.29 13.67 -9.77
CA ILE A 136 -1.82 12.72 -8.76
C ILE A 136 -0.29 12.77 -8.72
N LYS A 137 0.31 12.67 -7.52
CA LYS A 137 1.77 12.59 -7.37
C LYS A 137 2.26 11.20 -7.75
N LYS A 138 3.41 11.13 -8.42
CA LYS A 138 4.01 9.92 -8.98
C LYS A 138 4.07 8.70 -8.03
N ASN A 139 4.26 8.87 -6.74
CA ASN A 139 4.44 7.78 -5.80
C ASN A 139 3.26 7.60 -4.82
N ASN A 140 2.10 8.19 -5.10
CA ASN A 140 0.94 8.07 -4.22
C ASN A 140 0.43 6.62 -4.09
N PHE A 141 0.60 5.80 -5.13
CA PHE A 141 0.23 4.39 -5.09
C PHE A 141 0.98 3.56 -4.03
N LEU A 142 2.08 4.08 -3.48
CA LEU A 142 2.82 3.39 -2.41
C LEU A 142 2.15 3.47 -1.02
N GLN A 143 1.02 4.15 -0.90
CA GLN A 143 0.34 4.36 0.38
C GLN A 143 -1.18 4.39 0.21
N LYS A 144 -1.90 4.06 1.29
CA LYS A 144 -3.36 4.02 1.32
C LYS A 144 -4.02 5.40 1.36
N ASP A 145 -3.29 6.44 1.74
CA ASP A 145 -3.81 7.80 1.88
C ASP A 145 -2.89 8.80 1.18
N GLY A 146 -3.46 9.88 0.72
CA GLY A 146 -2.67 10.88 0.03
C GLY A 146 -3.42 12.18 -0.25
N VAL A 147 -2.73 13.04 -0.98
CA VAL A 147 -3.25 14.31 -1.43
C VAL A 147 -3.17 14.37 -2.95
N ILE A 148 -4.28 14.72 -3.55
CA ILE A 148 -4.37 15.05 -4.96
C ILE A 148 -4.75 16.52 -5.12
N SER A 149 -4.60 17.05 -6.30
CA SER A 149 -5.11 18.36 -6.65
C SER A 149 -5.85 18.32 -7.98
N ILE A 150 -6.89 19.12 -8.08
CA ILE A 150 -7.46 19.47 -9.37
C ILE A 150 -6.93 20.85 -9.81
N LYS A 151 -6.73 21.00 -11.11
CA LYS A 151 -6.33 22.25 -11.73
C LYS A 151 -7.49 22.76 -12.59
N THR A 152 -8.04 23.91 -12.24
CA THR A 152 -9.15 24.53 -12.96
C THR A 152 -8.69 25.20 -14.27
N ALA A 153 -9.61 25.58 -15.15
CA ALA A 153 -9.33 26.35 -16.36
C ALA A 153 -8.58 27.66 -16.07
N LYS A 154 -8.84 28.28 -14.91
CA LYS A 154 -8.14 29.52 -14.46
C LYS A 154 -6.81 29.23 -13.74
N ASN A 155 -6.21 28.06 -13.92
CA ASN A 155 -4.96 27.60 -13.27
C ASN A 155 -4.99 27.55 -11.73
N LYS A 156 -6.14 27.70 -11.08
CA LYS A 156 -6.29 27.57 -9.63
C LYS A 156 -6.19 26.09 -9.25
N LYS A 157 -5.44 25.79 -8.19
CA LYS A 157 -5.35 24.43 -7.61
C LYS A 157 -6.30 24.31 -6.42
N ILE A 158 -7.05 23.20 -6.38
CA ILE A 158 -7.87 22.82 -5.25
C ILE A 158 -7.38 21.44 -4.80
N PHE A 159 -7.17 21.27 -3.51
CA PHE A 159 -6.57 20.05 -2.94
C PHE A 159 -7.64 19.17 -2.28
N PHE A 160 -7.50 17.89 -2.49
CA PHE A 160 -8.32 16.85 -1.88
C PHE A 160 -7.44 15.86 -1.11
N ASN A 161 -7.93 15.41 0.04
CA ASN A 161 -7.39 14.22 0.68
C ASN A 161 -8.14 13.02 0.13
N TYR A 162 -7.49 11.87 0.08
CA TYR A 162 -8.17 10.61 -0.17
C TYR A 162 -7.61 9.51 0.73
N THR A 163 -8.44 8.51 0.97
CA THR A 163 -8.07 7.27 1.64
C THR A 163 -8.66 6.11 0.86
N ILE A 164 -7.81 5.15 0.49
CA ILE A 164 -8.19 3.94 -0.21
C ILE A 164 -8.00 2.74 0.71
N ARG A 165 -8.99 1.87 0.77
CA ARG A 165 -8.88 0.56 1.39
C ARG A 165 -8.88 -0.47 0.27
N ALA A 166 -7.76 -1.12 0.10
CA ALA A 166 -7.56 -2.08 -0.98
C ALA A 166 -6.71 -3.25 -0.51
N SER A 167 -6.85 -4.41 -1.13
CA SER A 167 -5.93 -5.51 -0.99
C SER A 167 -5.10 -5.69 -2.26
N ILE A 168 -3.82 -6.02 -2.10
CA ILE A 168 -2.87 -6.25 -3.18
C ILE A 168 -2.11 -7.55 -2.96
N THR A 169 -1.65 -8.16 -4.05
CA THR A 169 -0.76 -9.31 -4.00
C THR A 169 0.68 -8.84 -4.11
N ILE A 170 1.54 -9.28 -3.21
CA ILE A 170 2.97 -8.95 -3.16
C ILE A 170 3.80 -10.22 -2.95
N PHE A 171 5.09 -10.13 -3.22
CA PHE A 171 6.04 -11.18 -2.88
C PHE A 171 6.72 -10.90 -1.55
N VAL A 172 6.87 -11.95 -0.73
CA VAL A 172 7.62 -11.93 0.53
C VAL A 172 8.63 -13.09 0.55
N SER A 173 9.76 -12.88 1.21
CA SER A 173 10.75 -13.94 1.42
C SER A 173 10.21 -15.03 2.36
N ARG A 174 10.39 -16.30 2.00
CA ARG A 174 10.07 -17.46 2.86
C ARG A 174 11.13 -17.71 3.93
N MET A 175 12.37 -17.34 3.62
CA MET A 175 13.57 -17.56 4.44
C MET A 175 14.58 -16.43 4.22
N LYS A 176 15.69 -16.45 4.95
CA LYS A 176 16.82 -15.57 4.66
C LYS A 176 17.40 -15.86 3.27
N ILE A 177 17.52 -14.84 2.42
CA ILE A 177 18.08 -14.95 1.07
C ILE A 177 19.42 -14.23 1.06
N ARG A 178 20.48 -14.92 0.66
CA ARG A 178 21.82 -14.32 0.54
C ARG A 178 21.89 -13.47 -0.74
N LYS A 179 22.81 -12.52 -0.74
CA LYS A 179 23.17 -11.77 -1.95
C LYS A 179 23.49 -12.74 -3.11
N ASP A 180 23.14 -12.34 -4.32
CA ASP A 180 23.37 -13.09 -5.57
C ASP A 180 22.67 -14.46 -5.63
N THR A 181 21.74 -14.75 -4.69
CA THR A 181 20.88 -15.92 -4.77
C THR A 181 19.74 -15.67 -5.76
N GLU A 182 19.51 -16.62 -6.65
CA GLU A 182 18.39 -16.61 -7.59
C GLU A 182 17.05 -16.60 -6.84
N MET A 183 16.12 -15.77 -7.31
CA MET A 183 14.76 -15.71 -6.77
C MET A 183 13.92 -16.81 -7.39
N SER A 184 13.24 -17.60 -6.55
CA SER A 184 12.42 -18.73 -6.98
C SER A 184 11.28 -19.00 -5.99
N VAL A 185 10.35 -19.87 -6.36
CA VAL A 185 9.24 -20.32 -5.48
C VAL A 185 9.71 -20.99 -4.19
N ILE A 186 10.97 -21.40 -4.13
CA ILE A 186 11.58 -21.98 -2.92
C ILE A 186 11.79 -20.91 -1.86
N ASN A 187 12.29 -19.73 -2.25
CA ASN A 187 12.72 -18.69 -1.31
C ASN A 187 11.79 -17.47 -1.26
N VAL A 188 10.81 -17.37 -2.18
CA VAL A 188 9.75 -16.34 -2.15
C VAL A 188 8.36 -16.96 -2.25
N LYS A 189 7.36 -16.24 -1.74
CA LYS A 189 5.94 -16.60 -1.85
C LYS A 189 5.10 -15.37 -2.10
N GLN A 190 4.01 -15.55 -2.82
CA GLN A 190 2.97 -14.54 -2.91
C GLN A 190 2.21 -14.43 -1.59
N LYS A 191 1.83 -13.21 -1.24
CA LYS A 191 0.99 -12.91 -0.09
C LYS A 191 0.03 -11.79 -0.43
N ARG A 192 -1.27 -11.99 -0.15
CA ARG A 192 -2.27 -10.93 -0.24
C ARG A 192 -2.25 -10.12 1.05
N VAL A 193 -2.17 -8.80 0.94
CA VAL A 193 -2.08 -7.87 2.08
C VAL A 193 -2.98 -6.66 1.85
N ILE A 194 -3.43 -6.05 2.93
CA ILE A 194 -4.08 -4.74 2.86
C ILE A 194 -3.03 -3.68 2.56
N LEU A 195 -3.31 -2.85 1.58
CA LEU A 195 -2.45 -1.72 1.22
C LEU A 195 -2.34 -0.77 2.42
N ASP A 196 -1.13 -0.51 2.85
CA ASP A 196 -0.84 0.48 3.89
C ASP A 196 0.19 1.48 3.38
N LYS A 197 1.48 1.24 3.62
CA LYS A 197 2.57 2.09 3.16
C LYS A 197 3.81 1.28 2.82
N PHE A 198 4.33 1.47 1.61
CA PHE A 198 5.58 0.87 1.17
C PHE A 198 6.68 1.93 1.04
N ARG A 199 7.91 1.54 1.38
CA ARG A 199 9.10 2.41 1.22
C ARG A 199 9.67 2.36 -0.20
N ALA A 200 9.31 1.36 -0.97
CA ALA A 200 9.67 1.16 -2.37
C ALA A 200 8.58 0.34 -3.04
N ILE A 201 8.56 0.33 -4.37
CA ILE A 201 7.59 -0.41 -5.17
C ILE A 201 7.73 -1.91 -4.88
N PRO A 202 6.69 -2.57 -4.33
CA PRO A 202 6.71 -4.01 -4.14
C PRO A 202 6.66 -4.71 -5.50
N TYR A 203 7.38 -5.82 -5.60
CA TYR A 203 7.32 -6.64 -6.81
C TYR A 203 5.96 -7.34 -6.91
N GLN A 204 5.35 -7.26 -8.11
CA GLN A 204 4.05 -7.84 -8.41
C GLN A 204 4.18 -9.20 -9.10
N GLU A 205 5.31 -9.40 -9.82
CA GLU A 205 5.57 -10.61 -10.59
C GLU A 205 7.05 -10.96 -10.49
N ILE A 206 7.35 -12.20 -10.11
CA ILE A 206 8.73 -12.73 -10.05
C ILE A 206 8.76 -14.02 -10.87
N GLU A 207 9.40 -13.93 -12.03
CA GLU A 207 9.69 -15.08 -12.85
C GLU A 207 10.96 -15.78 -12.36
N ALA A 208 10.88 -17.10 -12.20
CA ALA A 208 12.04 -17.91 -11.84
C ALA A 208 13.12 -17.83 -12.94
N GLY A 209 14.38 -17.73 -12.53
CA GLY A 209 15.48 -17.63 -13.48
C GLY A 209 15.74 -16.24 -14.06
N MET A 210 14.94 -15.23 -13.70
CA MET A 210 15.12 -13.87 -14.21
C MET A 210 15.81 -12.93 -13.23
N TYR A 211 15.66 -13.17 -11.92
CA TYR A 211 16.10 -12.24 -10.89
C TYR A 211 16.98 -12.89 -9.82
N GLN A 212 17.83 -12.08 -9.22
CA GLN A 212 18.66 -12.44 -8.06
C GLN A 212 18.61 -11.35 -6.99
N ALA A 213 18.89 -11.73 -5.74
CA ALA A 213 18.95 -10.79 -4.62
C ALA A 213 20.16 -9.84 -4.74
N LYS A 214 19.93 -8.52 -4.68
CA LYS A 214 20.99 -7.50 -4.68
C LYS A 214 21.82 -7.49 -3.42
N HIS A 215 21.21 -7.84 -2.31
CA HIS A 215 21.78 -7.83 -0.97
C HIS A 215 21.13 -8.93 -0.14
N HIS A 216 21.52 -9.02 1.11
CA HIS A 216 20.92 -9.96 2.05
C HIS A 216 19.46 -9.54 2.37
N ILE A 217 18.51 -10.45 2.21
CA ILE A 217 17.08 -10.24 2.48
C ILE A 217 16.70 -11.11 3.68
N SER A 218 16.13 -10.49 4.71
CA SER A 218 15.62 -11.20 5.89
C SER A 218 14.36 -11.99 5.56
N GLU A 219 14.06 -12.99 6.35
CA GLU A 219 12.80 -13.74 6.26
C GLU A 219 11.57 -12.84 6.47
N ASN A 220 10.45 -13.18 5.83
CA ASN A 220 9.17 -12.46 5.87
C ASN A 220 9.24 -10.98 5.41
N LYS A 221 10.28 -10.59 4.71
CA LYS A 221 10.42 -9.25 4.16
C LYS A 221 9.69 -9.13 2.83
N VAL A 222 8.98 -8.01 2.62
CA VAL A 222 8.40 -7.65 1.31
C VAL A 222 9.53 -7.43 0.31
N ILE A 223 9.42 -8.10 -0.84
CA ILE A 223 10.36 -7.95 -1.95
C ILE A 223 9.98 -6.72 -2.77
N THR A 224 10.91 -5.82 -2.94
CA THR A 224 10.73 -4.57 -3.69
C THR A 224 11.75 -4.46 -4.84
N ILE A 225 11.55 -3.51 -5.72
CA ILE A 225 12.50 -3.21 -6.83
C ILE A 225 13.92 -2.87 -6.33
N ARG A 226 14.09 -2.55 -5.05
CA ARG A 226 15.41 -2.29 -4.46
C ARG A 226 16.13 -3.54 -4.01
N ASP A 227 15.42 -4.63 -3.79
CA ASP A 227 15.95 -5.86 -3.21
C ASP A 227 16.47 -6.83 -4.25
N ILE A 228 16.05 -6.71 -5.53
CA ILE A 228 16.42 -7.64 -6.60
C ILE A 228 16.99 -6.93 -7.82
N SER A 229 17.72 -7.70 -8.63
CA SER A 229 18.25 -7.32 -9.95
C SER A 229 18.14 -8.50 -10.90
N ASP A 230 18.29 -8.25 -12.19
CA ASP A 230 18.35 -9.32 -13.18
C ASP A 230 19.43 -10.34 -12.82
N LEU A 231 19.15 -11.61 -13.08
CA LEU A 231 20.04 -12.70 -12.77
C LEU A 231 21.32 -12.63 -13.62
N SER A 232 22.48 -12.71 -12.98
CA SER A 232 23.75 -12.89 -13.69
C SER A 232 23.89 -14.35 -14.10
N LEU A 233 23.71 -14.63 -15.36
CA LEU A 233 23.83 -15.99 -15.94
C LEU A 233 25.28 -16.44 -16.04
N VAL A 234 26.20 -15.50 -16.19
CA VAL A 234 27.63 -15.73 -16.14
C VAL A 234 28.23 -14.93 -14.99
N ARG A 235 29.04 -15.57 -14.17
CA ARG A 235 29.74 -14.89 -13.04
C ARG A 235 31.22 -14.69 -13.38
N ARG A 236 31.78 -13.57 -12.92
CA ARG A 236 33.21 -13.32 -13.02
C ARG A 236 33.99 -14.49 -12.42
N LYS A 237 35.02 -14.94 -13.12
CA LYS A 237 35.90 -16.09 -12.81
C LYS A 237 35.26 -17.46 -13.07
N SER A 238 33.97 -17.56 -13.44
CA SER A 238 33.39 -18.84 -13.85
C SER A 238 33.92 -19.26 -15.21
N GLU A 239 33.89 -20.55 -15.49
CA GLU A 239 34.10 -21.13 -16.79
C GLU A 239 32.83 -20.99 -17.62
N VAL A 240 32.95 -20.57 -18.87
CA VAL A 240 31.86 -20.30 -19.81
C VAL A 240 32.11 -21.14 -21.08
N SER A 241 31.10 -21.92 -21.45
CA SER A 241 31.06 -22.59 -22.76
C SER A 241 30.69 -21.60 -23.82
N ILE A 242 31.53 -21.48 -24.83
CA ILE A 242 31.36 -20.52 -25.90
C ILE A 242 31.13 -21.27 -27.21
N ASN A 243 29.99 -20.98 -27.83
CA ASN A 243 29.65 -21.50 -29.14
C ASN A 243 29.97 -20.45 -30.21
N MET A 244 30.51 -20.90 -31.31
CA MET A 244 30.77 -20.09 -32.49
C MET A 244 30.31 -20.86 -33.73
N ASP A 245 29.26 -20.35 -34.32
CA ASP A 245 28.79 -20.84 -35.63
C ASP A 245 29.49 -20.02 -36.74
N ARG A 246 30.21 -20.68 -37.61
CA ARG A 246 30.86 -20.05 -38.73
C ARG A 246 30.89 -21.02 -39.92
N ASP A 247 30.31 -20.62 -41.03
CA ASP A 247 30.32 -21.35 -42.28
C ASP A 247 29.83 -22.82 -42.15
N ASN A 248 28.75 -23.06 -41.39
CA ASN A 248 28.21 -24.38 -41.06
C ASN A 248 29.15 -25.27 -40.18
N ILE A 249 30.10 -24.66 -39.49
CA ILE A 249 30.99 -25.34 -38.55
C ILE A 249 30.69 -24.83 -37.15
N ASP A 250 30.12 -25.69 -36.27
CA ASP A 250 29.92 -25.42 -34.86
C ASP A 250 31.21 -25.70 -34.08
N ILE A 251 31.78 -24.66 -33.51
CA ILE A 251 32.96 -24.78 -32.64
C ILE A 251 32.54 -24.41 -31.22
N SER A 252 32.78 -25.34 -30.30
CA SER A 252 32.61 -25.09 -28.85
C SER A 252 33.93 -25.11 -28.13
N PHE A 253 34.17 -24.15 -27.25
CA PHE A 253 35.36 -24.12 -26.37
C PHE A 253 35.01 -23.43 -25.03
N SER A 254 35.81 -23.70 -23.99
CA SER A 254 35.69 -23.06 -22.69
C SER A 254 36.61 -21.86 -22.56
N ALA A 255 36.12 -20.81 -21.84
CA ALA A 255 36.92 -19.65 -21.48
C ALA A 255 36.48 -19.10 -20.11
N LYS A 256 37.38 -18.38 -19.45
CA LYS A 256 37.14 -17.80 -18.14
C LYS A 256 36.51 -16.43 -18.25
N ALA A 257 35.34 -16.20 -17.62
CA ALA A 257 34.68 -14.91 -17.57
C ALA A 257 35.49 -13.88 -16.77
N LEU A 258 35.70 -12.70 -17.35
CA LEU A 258 36.39 -11.59 -16.69
C LEU A 258 35.41 -10.64 -15.98
N GLN A 259 34.13 -10.76 -16.27
CA GLN A 259 33.05 -9.94 -15.69
C GLN A 259 31.74 -10.74 -15.56
N ASN A 260 30.80 -10.25 -14.76
CA ASN A 260 29.45 -10.82 -14.72
C ASN A 260 28.70 -10.46 -16.00
N GLY A 261 27.76 -11.32 -16.41
CA GLY A 261 26.89 -11.08 -17.56
C GLY A 261 25.48 -11.61 -17.33
N LYS A 262 24.48 -10.83 -17.72
CA LYS A 262 23.07 -11.20 -17.83
C LYS A 262 22.80 -11.75 -19.23
N LEU A 263 21.59 -12.21 -19.48
CA LEU A 263 21.17 -12.60 -20.82
C LEU A 263 21.38 -11.43 -21.81
N ASN A 264 21.95 -11.72 -22.98
CA ASN A 264 22.29 -10.78 -24.05
C ASN A 264 23.37 -9.74 -23.71
N ASP A 265 24.00 -9.78 -22.54
CA ASP A 265 25.15 -8.93 -22.24
C ASP A 265 26.35 -9.36 -23.03
N ILE A 266 27.13 -8.37 -23.52
CA ILE A 266 28.43 -8.60 -24.12
C ILE A 266 29.49 -8.56 -23.03
N ILE A 267 30.14 -9.69 -22.78
CA ILE A 267 31.17 -9.84 -21.75
C ILE A 267 32.53 -10.15 -22.32
N LYS A 268 33.59 -9.84 -21.57
CA LYS A 268 34.95 -10.26 -21.88
C LYS A 268 35.25 -11.62 -21.23
N VAL A 269 35.81 -12.52 -22.00
CA VAL A 269 36.27 -13.82 -21.54
C VAL A 269 37.73 -14.03 -21.96
N GLN A 270 38.47 -14.83 -21.18
CA GLN A 270 39.86 -15.16 -21.43
C GLN A 270 39.97 -16.63 -21.80
N LYS A 271 40.50 -16.92 -22.99
CA LYS A 271 40.84 -18.27 -23.44
C LYS A 271 42.04 -18.83 -22.67
N SER A 272 42.25 -20.14 -22.74
CA SER A 272 43.39 -20.83 -22.12
C SER A 272 44.76 -20.29 -22.54
N ASN A 273 44.87 -19.82 -23.78
CA ASN A 273 46.09 -19.19 -24.31
C ASN A 273 46.27 -17.70 -23.91
N GLY A 274 45.47 -17.19 -22.96
CA GLY A 274 45.53 -15.82 -22.47
C GLY A 274 44.81 -14.79 -23.32
N LYS A 275 44.38 -15.11 -24.55
CA LYS A 275 43.71 -14.17 -25.45
C LYS A 275 42.32 -13.80 -24.91
N ILE A 276 41.99 -12.50 -24.89
CA ILE A 276 40.70 -11.97 -24.46
C ILE A 276 39.83 -11.77 -25.71
N ILE A 277 38.59 -12.26 -25.63
CA ILE A 277 37.56 -12.06 -26.64
C ILE A 277 36.29 -11.51 -26.04
N LYS A 278 35.42 -10.92 -26.84
CA LYS A 278 34.05 -10.50 -26.45
C LYS A 278 33.06 -11.56 -26.90
N VAL A 279 32.11 -11.89 -26.06
CA VAL A 279 31.09 -12.89 -26.35
C VAL A 279 29.72 -12.38 -25.81
N THR A 280 28.62 -12.79 -26.43
CA THR A 280 27.26 -12.49 -26.00
C THR A 280 26.76 -13.64 -25.14
N VAL A 281 26.27 -13.35 -23.92
CA VAL A 281 25.69 -14.33 -23.00
C VAL A 281 24.37 -14.84 -23.56
N THR A 282 24.26 -16.14 -23.78
CA THR A 282 23.04 -16.80 -24.30
C THR A 282 22.31 -17.64 -23.24
N GLY A 283 23.01 -17.97 -22.15
CA GLY A 283 22.41 -18.79 -21.07
C GLY A 283 23.34 -18.91 -19.87
N ARG A 284 22.98 -19.80 -18.94
CA ARG A 284 23.75 -20.04 -17.72
C ARG A 284 25.14 -20.66 -18.08
N ASN A 285 26.18 -19.88 -17.84
CA ASN A 285 27.55 -20.21 -18.21
C ASN A 285 27.71 -20.57 -19.71
N THR A 286 26.85 -20.02 -20.57
CA THR A 286 26.94 -20.17 -22.02
C THR A 286 26.96 -18.82 -22.71
N ALA A 287 27.72 -18.72 -23.79
CA ALA A 287 27.84 -17.52 -24.60
C ALA A 287 28.18 -17.86 -26.05
N GLU A 288 27.98 -16.91 -26.95
CA GLU A 288 28.33 -17.05 -28.36
C GLU A 288 29.25 -15.93 -28.83
N VAL A 289 30.11 -16.24 -29.82
CA VAL A 289 30.88 -15.24 -30.55
C VAL A 289 30.03 -14.81 -31.75
N ARG A 290 29.75 -13.52 -31.85
CA ARG A 290 29.11 -12.91 -33.03
C ARG A 290 30.18 -12.29 -33.93
#